data_785b6263334df1b548b8f02087d6ed59
#
_entry.id   785b6263334df1b548b8f02087d6ed59
#
_cell.length_a   1.000
_cell.length_b   1.000
_cell.length_c   1.000
_cell.angle_alpha   90.00
_cell.angle_beta   90.00
_cell.angle_gamma   90.00
#
_symmetry.space_group_name_H-M   'P 1'
#
loop_
_entity.id
_entity.type
_entity.pdbx_description
1 polymer ?
#
loop_
_entity_poly.entity_id
_entity_poly.type
_entity_poly.pdbx_seq_one_letter_code
_entity_poly.pdbx_strand_id
1 'polypeptide(L)'
;MNIWTDRKKECAGRNNTVWENVQMKKRISEILNEFRYFWQTKCFAAGIILTTLISYGIILTNPTIGVDDTAFAEYYADGISPAMGRWCVYLLNKIFPMAYNPFVCGAIDLIVFGISITLWCVVFRRMFGEKISVWGYTLFGCVMLSSPIISELVVWYVHNGITMGYGLIALAVLFTLEALREGVTNKIAIPILPALFLLTVALGFYESFMIVYLMAVLMVFLLIRLLDKKEYSKKA
;
A
#
# COMPACT_ATOMS: atom_id res chain seq x y z
N MET A 1 24.86 6.87 -44.18
CA MET A 1 24.01 6.29 -43.10
C MET A 1 24.94 5.74 -42.03
N ASN A 2 25.01 6.42 -40.87
CA ASN A 2 26.14 6.29 -39.92
C ASN A 2 25.89 5.18 -38.89
N ILE A 3 26.36 3.97 -39.19
CA ILE A 3 26.28 2.79 -38.30
C ILE A 3 26.95 3.02 -36.92
N TRP A 4 27.86 3.98 -36.82
CA TRP A 4 28.57 4.34 -35.58
C TRP A 4 27.75 5.17 -34.59
N THR A 5 26.77 5.96 -35.06
CA THR A 5 25.88 6.73 -34.20
C THR A 5 24.81 5.89 -33.56
N ASP A 6 24.35 4.83 -34.23
CA ASP A 6 23.33 3.91 -33.69
C ASP A 6 23.90 3.00 -32.60
N ARG A 7 25.14 2.50 -32.75
CA ARG A 7 25.79 1.68 -31.71
C ARG A 7 26.08 2.48 -30.43
N LYS A 8 26.46 3.75 -30.53
CA LYS A 8 26.64 4.59 -29.32
C LYS A 8 25.34 4.85 -28.59
N LYS A 9 24.23 5.02 -29.30
CA LYS A 9 22.89 5.18 -28.70
C LYS A 9 22.41 3.88 -28.05
N GLU A 10 22.67 2.73 -28.66
CA GLU A 10 22.33 1.41 -28.10
C GLU A 10 23.14 1.07 -26.84
N CYS A 11 24.45 1.37 -26.82
CA CYS A 11 25.28 1.18 -25.64
C CYS A 11 24.92 2.14 -24.50
N ALA A 12 24.59 3.40 -24.80
CA ALA A 12 24.12 4.36 -23.80
C ALA A 12 22.74 3.98 -23.24
N GLY A 13 21.81 3.51 -24.07
CA GLY A 13 20.52 3.01 -23.64
C GLY A 13 20.62 1.77 -22.75
N ARG A 14 21.49 0.82 -23.11
CA ARG A 14 21.70 -0.42 -22.34
C ARG A 14 22.33 -0.16 -20.96
N ASN A 15 23.25 0.79 -20.86
CA ASN A 15 23.82 1.19 -19.58
C ASN A 15 22.77 1.87 -18.68
N ASN A 16 21.90 2.70 -19.23
CA ASN A 16 20.85 3.35 -18.44
C ASN A 16 19.86 2.35 -17.83
N THR A 17 19.41 1.37 -18.61
CA THR A 17 18.46 0.35 -18.12
C THR A 17 19.07 -0.55 -17.02
N VAL A 18 20.36 -0.85 -17.10
CA VAL A 18 21.06 -1.62 -16.04
C VAL A 18 21.14 -0.81 -14.75
N TRP A 19 21.48 0.48 -14.80
CA TRP A 19 21.51 1.37 -13.64
C TRP A 19 20.14 1.56 -13.02
N GLU A 20 19.10 1.70 -13.83
CA GLU A 20 17.69 1.81 -13.37
C GLU A 20 17.26 0.56 -12.61
N ASN A 21 17.54 -0.62 -13.11
CA ASN A 21 17.24 -1.89 -12.46
C ASN A 21 17.98 -2.05 -11.12
N VAL A 22 19.24 -1.63 -11.03
CA VAL A 22 20.03 -1.67 -9.79
C VAL A 22 19.43 -0.72 -8.74
N GLN A 23 19.05 0.49 -9.13
CA GLN A 23 18.44 1.46 -8.23
C GLN A 23 17.06 0.97 -7.72
N MET A 24 16.24 0.41 -8.61
CA MET A 24 14.93 -0.13 -8.23
C MET A 24 15.08 -1.29 -7.24
N LYS A 25 15.97 -2.24 -7.49
CA LYS A 25 16.26 -3.34 -6.56
C LYS A 25 16.72 -2.84 -5.19
N LYS A 26 17.58 -1.81 -5.16
CA LYS A 26 18.02 -1.20 -3.91
C LYS A 26 16.85 -0.61 -3.11
N ARG A 27 15.96 0.15 -3.76
CA ARG A 27 14.76 0.74 -3.13
C ARG A 27 13.83 -0.31 -2.55
N ILE A 28 13.54 -1.35 -3.33
CA ILE A 28 12.70 -2.47 -2.87
C ILE A 28 13.36 -3.14 -1.65
N SER A 29 14.67 -3.39 -1.70
CA SER A 29 15.41 -3.98 -0.58
C SER A 29 15.33 -3.11 0.69
N GLU A 30 15.42 -1.80 0.55
CA GLU A 30 15.29 -0.86 1.66
C GLU A 30 13.90 -0.88 2.27
N ILE A 31 12.83 -0.87 1.45
CA ILE A 31 11.44 -1.00 1.91
C ILE A 31 11.25 -2.32 2.66
N LEU A 32 11.76 -3.43 2.11
CA LEU A 32 11.67 -4.74 2.75
C LEU A 32 12.45 -4.81 4.07
N ASN A 33 13.59 -4.15 4.16
CA ASN A 33 14.37 -4.11 5.40
C ASN A 33 13.65 -3.32 6.49
N GLU A 34 13.02 -2.19 6.15
CA GLU A 34 12.21 -1.43 7.11
C GLU A 34 10.95 -2.20 7.53
N PHE A 35 10.30 -2.89 6.61
CA PHE A 35 9.17 -3.77 6.90
C PHE A 35 9.60 -4.88 7.88
N ARG A 36 10.71 -5.57 7.59
CA ARG A 36 11.27 -6.60 8.49
C ARG A 36 11.61 -6.04 9.86
N TYR A 37 12.19 -4.86 9.94
CA TYR A 37 12.50 -4.19 11.19
C TYR A 37 11.27 -4.07 12.09
N PHE A 38 10.12 -3.66 11.55
CA PHE A 38 8.87 -3.57 12.30
C PHE A 38 8.43 -4.94 12.85
N TRP A 39 8.45 -5.97 12.01
CA TRP A 39 8.03 -7.31 12.43
C TRP A 39 9.03 -8.01 13.37
N GLN A 40 10.30 -7.68 13.30
CA GLN A 40 11.31 -8.15 14.26
C GLN A 40 11.21 -7.44 15.61
N THR A 41 10.58 -6.29 15.67
CA THR A 41 10.36 -5.54 16.90
C THR A 41 9.15 -6.11 17.66
N LYS A 42 9.41 -6.83 18.76
CA LYS A 42 8.37 -7.57 19.50
C LYS A 42 7.17 -6.73 19.90
N CYS A 43 7.38 -5.48 20.36
CA CYS A 43 6.27 -4.60 20.76
C CYS A 43 5.39 -4.23 19.58
N PHE A 44 5.97 -3.98 18.40
CA PHE A 44 5.21 -3.67 17.19
C PHE A 44 4.42 -4.88 16.71
N ALA A 45 5.07 -6.03 16.52
CA ALA A 45 4.41 -7.24 16.06
C ALA A 45 3.29 -7.67 17.01
N ALA A 46 3.54 -7.68 18.32
CA ALA A 46 2.52 -7.98 19.31
C ALA A 46 1.36 -6.97 19.28
N GLY A 47 1.66 -5.67 19.20
CA GLY A 47 0.66 -4.62 19.12
C GLY A 47 -0.27 -4.80 17.91
N ILE A 48 0.30 -5.00 16.71
CA ILE A 48 -0.48 -5.22 15.48
C ILE A 48 -1.33 -6.49 15.59
N ILE A 49 -0.73 -7.62 15.97
CA ILE A 49 -1.45 -8.91 16.07
C ILE A 49 -2.58 -8.83 17.11
N LEU A 50 -2.29 -8.35 18.33
CA LEU A 50 -3.29 -8.27 19.39
C LEU A 50 -4.42 -7.31 19.02
N THR A 51 -4.10 -6.13 18.47
CA THR A 51 -5.14 -5.18 18.05
C THR A 51 -6.01 -5.76 16.95
N THR A 52 -5.40 -6.42 15.94
CA THR A 52 -6.15 -7.09 14.87
C THR A 52 -7.09 -8.16 15.43
N LEU A 53 -6.61 -9.00 16.34
CA LEU A 53 -7.43 -10.07 16.94
C LEU A 53 -8.53 -9.51 17.85
N ILE A 54 -8.27 -8.47 18.63
CA ILE A 54 -9.27 -7.85 19.51
C ILE A 54 -10.35 -7.14 18.67
N SER A 55 -9.95 -6.40 17.63
CA SER A 55 -10.90 -5.63 16.81
C SER A 55 -11.72 -6.50 15.86
N TYR A 56 -11.12 -7.56 15.31
CA TYR A 56 -11.72 -8.32 14.20
C TYR A 56 -11.72 -9.83 14.39
N GLY A 57 -11.20 -10.35 15.50
CA GLY A 57 -11.11 -11.81 15.73
C GLY A 57 -12.46 -12.54 15.69
N ILE A 58 -13.56 -11.80 15.91
CA ILE A 58 -14.91 -12.35 15.79
C ILE A 58 -15.20 -12.87 14.38
N ILE A 59 -14.61 -12.27 13.34
CA ILE A 59 -14.78 -12.68 11.93
C ILE A 59 -14.25 -14.11 11.71
N LEU A 60 -13.27 -14.53 12.50
CA LEU A 60 -12.68 -15.87 12.42
C LEU A 60 -13.58 -16.97 12.97
N THR A 61 -14.59 -16.62 13.74
CA THR A 61 -15.50 -17.55 14.41
C THR A 61 -16.95 -17.39 14.02
N ASN A 62 -17.34 -16.18 13.60
CA ASN A 62 -18.70 -15.84 13.23
C ASN A 62 -18.71 -15.15 11.87
N PRO A 63 -19.32 -15.73 10.84
CA PRO A 63 -19.49 -15.03 9.58
C PRO A 63 -20.41 -13.84 9.79
N THR A 64 -19.92 -12.66 9.48
CA THR A 64 -20.73 -11.43 9.48
C THR A 64 -21.32 -11.27 8.07
N ILE A 65 -22.62 -11.07 7.99
CA ILE A 65 -23.32 -10.83 6.74
C ILE A 65 -23.76 -9.36 6.75
N GLY A 66 -23.14 -8.54 5.91
CA GLY A 66 -23.54 -7.17 5.71
C GLY A 66 -24.74 -7.05 4.77
N VAL A 67 -25.35 -5.87 4.72
CA VAL A 67 -26.51 -5.59 3.85
C VAL A 67 -26.19 -5.85 2.38
N ASP A 68 -24.96 -5.54 1.96
CA ASP A 68 -24.52 -5.71 0.58
C ASP A 68 -24.15 -7.17 0.26
N ASP A 69 -23.83 -7.99 1.25
CA ASP A 69 -23.37 -9.36 1.03
C ASP A 69 -24.43 -10.25 0.37
N THR A 70 -25.70 -10.04 0.68
CA THR A 70 -26.81 -10.77 0.05
C THR A 70 -26.97 -10.40 -1.42
N ALA A 71 -26.82 -9.12 -1.75
CA ALA A 71 -26.84 -8.65 -3.15
C ALA A 71 -25.58 -9.12 -3.90
N PHE A 72 -24.43 -9.14 -3.24
CA PHE A 72 -23.18 -9.54 -3.86
C PHE A 72 -23.06 -11.06 -4.08
N ALA A 73 -23.58 -11.89 -3.20
CA ALA A 73 -23.60 -13.34 -3.40
C ALA A 73 -24.35 -13.74 -4.67
N GLU A 74 -25.43 -13.01 -5.02
CA GLU A 74 -26.21 -13.27 -6.22
C GLU A 74 -25.63 -12.62 -7.49
N TYR A 75 -25.04 -11.43 -7.38
CA TYR A 75 -24.64 -10.60 -8.54
C TYR A 75 -23.14 -10.63 -8.85
N TYR A 76 -22.27 -10.93 -7.90
CA TYR A 76 -20.82 -10.94 -8.17
C TYR A 76 -20.35 -12.10 -9.02
N ALA A 77 -21.10 -13.21 -9.01
CA ALA A 77 -20.83 -14.35 -9.90
C ALA A 77 -20.95 -13.96 -11.39
N ASP A 78 -21.73 -12.93 -11.73
CA ASP A 78 -22.14 -12.61 -13.10
C ASP A 78 -21.47 -11.37 -13.72
N GLY A 79 -20.36 -10.86 -13.16
CA GLY A 79 -19.56 -9.84 -13.84
C GLY A 79 -19.95 -8.40 -13.56
N ILE A 80 -20.74 -8.09 -12.52
CA ILE A 80 -21.05 -6.71 -12.11
C ILE A 80 -19.80 -5.94 -11.67
N SER A 81 -18.84 -6.61 -11.02
CA SER A 81 -17.60 -5.97 -10.58
C SER A 81 -16.83 -5.29 -11.71
N PRO A 82 -16.63 -5.88 -12.91
CA PRO A 82 -16.01 -5.19 -14.03
C PRO A 82 -16.84 -4.02 -14.54
N ALA A 83 -18.17 -4.12 -14.55
CA ALA A 83 -19.06 -3.05 -14.99
C ALA A 83 -18.98 -1.82 -14.05
N MET A 84 -18.68 -2.04 -12.76
CA MET A 84 -18.42 -0.99 -11.78
C MET A 84 -16.97 -0.48 -11.79
N GLY A 85 -16.11 -0.97 -12.70
CA GLY A 85 -14.69 -0.63 -12.72
C GLY A 85 -13.81 -1.43 -11.74
N ARG A 86 -14.38 -2.36 -10.97
CA ARG A 86 -13.67 -3.16 -9.94
C ARG A 86 -13.10 -4.46 -10.54
N TRP A 87 -12.32 -4.32 -11.60
CA TRP A 87 -11.79 -5.46 -12.35
C TRP A 87 -10.80 -6.32 -11.55
N CYS A 88 -10.08 -5.74 -10.56
CA CYS A 88 -9.20 -6.51 -9.68
C CYS A 88 -9.98 -7.43 -8.73
N VAL A 89 -11.15 -7.01 -8.25
CA VAL A 89 -12.04 -7.86 -7.45
C VAL A 89 -12.49 -9.07 -8.26
N TYR A 90 -12.87 -8.85 -9.53
CA TYR A 90 -13.23 -9.93 -10.42
C TYR A 90 -12.07 -10.92 -10.65
N LEU A 91 -10.86 -10.42 -10.89
CA LEU A 91 -9.68 -11.28 -11.04
C LEU A 91 -9.36 -12.04 -9.75
N LEU A 92 -9.43 -11.38 -8.60
CA LEU A 92 -9.20 -12.00 -7.31
C LEU A 92 -10.17 -13.17 -7.07
N ASN A 93 -11.45 -12.95 -7.34
CA ASN A 93 -12.48 -14.00 -7.20
C ASN A 93 -12.32 -15.15 -8.20
N LYS A 94 -11.73 -14.92 -9.37
CA LYS A 94 -11.39 -15.97 -10.35
C LYS A 94 -10.22 -16.83 -9.89
N ILE A 95 -9.20 -16.20 -9.27
CA ILE A 95 -7.99 -16.89 -8.80
C ILE A 95 -8.27 -17.61 -7.47
N PHE A 96 -9.00 -16.95 -6.58
CA PHE A 96 -9.39 -17.45 -5.28
C PHE A 96 -10.92 -17.41 -5.17
N PRO A 97 -11.63 -18.50 -5.51
CA PRO A 97 -13.07 -18.55 -5.35
C PRO A 97 -13.44 -18.59 -3.87
N MET A 98 -13.37 -17.43 -3.22
CA MET A 98 -13.43 -17.23 -1.78
C MET A 98 -14.85 -17.36 -1.21
N ALA A 99 -15.87 -17.33 -2.06
CA ALA A 99 -17.26 -17.53 -1.67
C ALA A 99 -17.53 -18.84 -0.91
N TYR A 100 -16.59 -19.80 -0.96
CA TYR A 100 -16.77 -21.12 -0.35
C TYR A 100 -16.30 -21.26 1.10
N ASN A 101 -15.48 -20.34 1.60
CA ASN A 101 -15.01 -20.41 3.00
C ASN A 101 -14.74 -19.02 3.60
N PRO A 102 -15.76 -18.41 4.23
CA PRO A 102 -15.66 -17.07 4.81
C PRO A 102 -14.59 -16.95 5.89
N PHE A 103 -14.34 -18.01 6.66
CA PHE A 103 -13.35 -17.98 7.74
C PHE A 103 -11.93 -17.91 7.22
N VAL A 104 -11.62 -18.67 6.15
CA VAL A 104 -10.30 -18.60 5.50
C VAL A 104 -10.09 -17.24 4.87
N CYS A 105 -11.12 -16.70 4.23
CA CYS A 105 -11.08 -15.37 3.63
C CYS A 105 -10.86 -14.30 4.68
N GLY A 106 -11.62 -14.34 5.77
CA GLY A 106 -11.43 -13.42 6.89
C GLY A 106 -10.03 -13.50 7.49
N ALA A 107 -9.47 -14.70 7.65
CA ALA A 107 -8.10 -14.87 8.13
C ALA A 107 -7.05 -14.23 7.19
N ILE A 108 -7.20 -14.45 5.88
CA ILE A 108 -6.32 -13.86 4.86
C ILE A 108 -6.44 -12.34 4.89
N ASP A 109 -7.67 -11.80 4.97
CA ASP A 109 -7.90 -10.36 5.04
C ASP A 109 -7.24 -9.71 6.25
N LEU A 110 -7.37 -10.32 7.41
CA LEU A 110 -6.74 -9.80 8.62
C LEU A 110 -5.20 -9.80 8.52
N ILE A 111 -4.62 -10.83 7.92
CA ILE A 111 -3.17 -10.89 7.67
C ILE A 111 -2.77 -9.79 6.68
N VAL A 112 -3.47 -9.67 5.56
CA VAL A 112 -3.20 -8.67 4.53
C VAL A 112 -3.40 -7.26 5.10
N PHE A 113 -4.38 -7.05 5.95
CA PHE A 113 -4.62 -5.77 6.60
C PHE A 113 -3.47 -5.39 7.54
N GLY A 114 -2.99 -6.32 8.38
CA GLY A 114 -1.81 -6.10 9.22
C GLY A 114 -0.55 -5.74 8.41
N ILE A 115 -0.35 -6.42 7.26
CA ILE A 115 0.71 -6.10 6.31
C ILE A 115 0.53 -4.69 5.74
N SER A 116 -0.67 -4.34 5.32
CA SER A 116 -0.99 -3.03 4.74
C SER A 116 -0.76 -1.88 5.72
N ILE A 117 -1.17 -2.03 6.97
CA ILE A 117 -0.91 -1.04 8.02
C ILE A 117 0.59 -0.93 8.32
N THR A 118 1.33 -2.04 8.30
CA THR A 118 2.79 -2.00 8.44
C THR A 118 3.44 -1.21 7.31
N LEU A 119 2.97 -1.33 6.08
CA LEU A 119 3.45 -0.52 4.95
C LEU A 119 3.20 0.97 5.17
N TRP A 120 2.06 1.36 5.75
CA TRP A 120 1.81 2.75 6.16
C TRP A 120 2.79 3.21 7.25
N CYS A 121 3.13 2.35 8.21
CA CYS A 121 4.17 2.66 9.19
C CYS A 121 5.54 2.87 8.51
N VAL A 122 5.86 2.11 7.45
CA VAL A 122 7.07 2.33 6.64
C VAL A 122 7.03 3.68 5.94
N VAL A 123 5.88 4.10 5.36
CA VAL A 123 5.71 5.44 4.76
C VAL A 123 6.10 6.52 5.77
N PHE A 124 5.52 6.47 6.99
CA PHE A 124 5.79 7.47 8.03
C PHE A 124 7.23 7.39 8.54
N ARG A 125 7.79 6.18 8.69
CA ARG A 125 9.19 6.04 9.08
C ARG A 125 10.14 6.65 8.05
N ARG A 126 9.86 6.51 6.77
CA ARG A 126 10.60 7.18 5.70
C ARG A 126 10.57 8.70 5.82
N MET A 127 9.49 9.27 6.34
CA MET A 127 9.33 10.72 6.50
C MET A 127 10.00 11.23 7.77
N PHE A 128 9.77 10.57 8.89
CA PHE A 128 10.16 11.06 10.22
C PHE A 128 11.46 10.44 10.74
N GLY A 129 11.87 9.29 10.18
CA GLY A 129 13.07 8.56 10.61
C GLY A 129 12.98 8.14 12.07
N GLU A 130 14.09 8.33 12.78
CA GLU A 130 14.20 8.01 14.22
C GLU A 130 13.64 9.11 15.14
N LYS A 131 13.07 10.20 14.58
CA LYS A 131 12.42 11.25 15.37
C LYS A 131 11.18 10.74 16.12
N ILE A 132 10.58 9.65 15.63
CA ILE A 132 9.47 8.95 16.27
C ILE A 132 9.98 7.58 16.77
N SER A 133 9.69 7.28 18.03
CA SER A 133 10.02 5.98 18.62
C SER A 133 9.18 4.85 17.99
N VAL A 134 9.65 3.62 18.11
CA VAL A 134 8.90 2.44 17.66
C VAL A 134 7.52 2.37 18.32
N TRP A 135 7.38 2.78 19.56
CA TRP A 135 6.10 2.87 20.25
C TRP A 135 5.11 3.83 19.57
N GLY A 136 5.61 4.96 19.04
CA GLY A 136 4.77 5.88 18.27
C GLY A 136 4.22 5.25 17.00
N TYR A 137 5.06 4.50 16.26
CA TYR A 137 4.60 3.75 15.09
C TYR A 137 3.65 2.61 15.47
N THR A 138 3.90 1.93 16.58
CA THR A 138 2.99 0.89 17.10
C THR A 138 1.62 1.48 17.43
N LEU A 139 1.60 2.59 18.16
CA LEU A 139 0.35 3.28 18.51
C LEU A 139 -0.42 3.71 17.24
N PHE A 140 0.30 4.30 16.27
CA PHE A 140 -0.31 4.67 15.00
C PHE A 140 -0.94 3.46 14.31
N GLY A 141 -0.21 2.33 14.21
CA GLY A 141 -0.73 1.11 13.61
C GLY A 141 -1.96 0.56 14.34
N CYS A 142 -1.94 0.55 15.69
CA CYS A 142 -3.07 0.12 16.50
C CYS A 142 -4.31 1.03 16.30
N VAL A 143 -4.14 2.34 16.28
CA VAL A 143 -5.23 3.30 16.04
C VAL A 143 -5.81 3.13 14.64
N MET A 144 -4.97 2.94 13.63
CA MET A 144 -5.44 2.69 12.26
C MET A 144 -6.21 1.37 12.16
N LEU A 145 -5.72 0.30 12.79
CA LEU A 145 -6.41 -1.00 12.82
C LEU A 145 -7.76 -0.94 13.53
N SER A 146 -7.86 -0.23 14.64
CA SER A 146 -9.10 -0.12 15.43
C SER A 146 -10.04 0.99 14.95
N SER A 147 -9.74 1.65 13.83
CA SER A 147 -10.57 2.74 13.30
C SER A 147 -11.96 2.23 12.90
N PRO A 148 -13.06 2.81 13.41
CA PRO A 148 -14.42 2.38 13.07
C PRO A 148 -14.74 2.49 11.58
N ILE A 149 -14.16 3.48 10.90
CA ILE A 149 -14.37 3.68 9.45
C ILE A 149 -13.79 2.52 8.65
N ILE A 150 -12.64 2.00 9.09
CA ILE A 150 -11.97 0.88 8.41
C ILE A 150 -12.64 -0.45 8.79
N SER A 151 -13.19 -0.55 10.00
CA SER A 151 -13.87 -1.77 10.46
C SER A 151 -15.05 -2.15 9.57
N GLU A 152 -15.81 -1.18 9.10
CA GLU A 152 -16.92 -1.41 8.16
C GLU A 152 -16.45 -2.09 6.86
N LEU A 153 -15.26 -1.73 6.37
CA LEU A 153 -14.70 -2.29 5.14
C LEU A 153 -14.13 -3.71 5.31
N VAL A 154 -13.68 -4.05 6.52
CA VAL A 154 -13.08 -5.37 6.83
C VAL A 154 -14.14 -6.42 7.16
N VAL A 155 -15.27 -6.00 7.71
CA VAL A 155 -16.34 -6.89 8.17
C VAL A 155 -17.21 -7.44 7.02
N TRP A 156 -17.08 -6.91 5.81
CA TRP A 156 -17.85 -7.40 4.67
C TRP A 156 -17.50 -8.86 4.33
N TYR A 157 -18.54 -9.68 4.21
CA TYR A 157 -18.46 -11.12 3.90
C TYR A 157 -17.81 -11.37 2.54
N VAL A 158 -18.11 -10.52 1.56
CA VAL A 158 -17.56 -10.61 0.22
C VAL A 158 -16.21 -9.94 0.15
N HIS A 159 -15.22 -10.71 -0.17
CA HIS A 159 -13.84 -10.24 -0.36
C HIS A 159 -13.76 -9.25 -1.50
N ASN A 160 -13.63 -8.02 -1.15
CA ASN A 160 -13.52 -6.93 -2.11
C ASN A 160 -12.07 -6.48 -2.35
N GLY A 161 -11.09 -7.10 -1.67
CA GLY A 161 -9.67 -6.78 -1.78
C GLY A 161 -9.29 -5.39 -1.24
N ILE A 162 -10.17 -4.74 -0.46
CA ILE A 162 -9.94 -3.39 0.08
C ILE A 162 -8.70 -3.38 0.98
N THR A 163 -8.52 -4.39 1.82
CA THR A 163 -7.35 -4.52 2.70
C THR A 163 -6.05 -4.57 1.90
N MET A 164 -6.04 -5.26 0.75
CA MET A 164 -4.92 -5.29 -0.19
C MET A 164 -4.72 -3.93 -0.87
N GLY A 165 -5.81 -3.30 -1.29
CA GLY A 165 -5.79 -1.97 -1.91
C GLY A 165 -5.12 -0.93 -1.01
N TYR A 166 -5.38 -0.95 0.30
CA TYR A 166 -4.69 -0.11 1.29
C TYR A 166 -3.17 -0.29 1.26
N GLY A 167 -2.68 -1.52 1.15
CA GLY A 167 -1.25 -1.82 1.04
C GLY A 167 -0.65 -1.33 -0.27
N LEU A 168 -1.38 -1.50 -1.38
CA LEU A 168 -0.95 -1.02 -2.70
C LEU A 168 -0.84 0.50 -2.74
N ILE A 169 -1.79 1.22 -2.12
CA ILE A 169 -1.71 2.68 -1.98
C ILE A 169 -0.51 3.10 -1.14
N ALA A 170 -0.22 2.42 -0.02
CA ALA A 170 0.97 2.72 0.77
C ALA A 170 2.26 2.56 -0.05
N LEU A 171 2.37 1.49 -0.85
CA LEU A 171 3.49 1.29 -1.77
C LEU A 171 3.54 2.37 -2.87
N ALA A 172 2.41 2.74 -3.46
CA ALA A 172 2.35 3.81 -4.46
C ALA A 172 2.83 5.15 -3.86
N VAL A 173 2.42 5.47 -2.63
CA VAL A 173 2.87 6.67 -1.89
C VAL A 173 4.37 6.59 -1.61
N LEU A 174 4.92 5.43 -1.24
CA LEU A 174 6.37 5.25 -1.05
C LEU A 174 7.16 5.57 -2.31
N PHE A 175 6.75 5.03 -3.45
CA PHE A 175 7.41 5.33 -4.73
C PHE A 175 7.25 6.81 -5.15
N THR A 176 6.09 7.40 -4.88
CA THR A 176 5.87 8.83 -5.12
C THR A 176 6.76 9.69 -4.22
N LEU A 177 6.91 9.33 -2.95
CA LEU A 177 7.81 10.00 -2.02
C LEU A 177 9.27 9.98 -2.51
N GLU A 178 9.73 8.83 -3.02
CA GLU A 178 11.07 8.71 -3.61
C GLU A 178 11.23 9.63 -4.85
N ALA A 179 10.21 9.69 -5.71
CA ALA A 179 10.20 10.58 -6.86
C ALA A 179 10.29 12.07 -6.44
N LEU A 180 9.54 12.46 -5.41
CA LEU A 180 9.57 13.84 -4.88
C LEU A 180 10.92 14.21 -4.27
N ARG A 181 11.62 13.25 -3.66
CA ARG A 181 12.97 13.48 -3.08
C ARG A 181 14.07 13.62 -4.13
N GLU A 182 13.94 12.94 -5.26
CA GLU A 182 14.93 13.04 -6.35
C GLU A 182 14.85 14.37 -7.12
N GLY A 183 13.79 15.13 -6.93
CA GLY A 183 13.53 16.38 -7.63
C GLY A 183 13.21 16.19 -9.11
N VAL A 184 13.02 17.32 -9.83
CA VAL A 184 12.67 17.30 -11.26
C VAL A 184 13.93 17.00 -12.09
N THR A 185 14.31 15.75 -12.16
CA THR A 185 15.38 15.23 -13.02
C THR A 185 14.83 14.18 -13.95
N ASN A 186 15.57 13.84 -15.00
CA ASN A 186 15.19 12.76 -15.94
C ASN A 186 15.02 11.39 -15.24
N LYS A 187 15.41 11.27 -13.96
CA LYS A 187 15.31 10.05 -13.15
C LYS A 187 13.97 9.92 -12.41
N ILE A 188 13.11 10.92 -12.45
CA ILE A 188 11.80 10.91 -11.77
C ILE A 188 10.88 9.81 -12.33
N ALA A 189 11.04 9.45 -13.60
CA ALA A 189 10.23 8.42 -14.25
C ALA A 189 10.41 7.03 -13.61
N ILE A 190 11.58 6.74 -13.04
CA ILE A 190 11.89 5.42 -12.47
C ILE A 190 10.93 5.05 -11.33
N PRO A 191 10.72 5.87 -10.29
CA PRO A 191 9.78 5.56 -9.22
C PRO A 191 8.32 5.88 -9.56
N ILE A 192 8.06 6.79 -10.50
CA ILE A 192 6.68 7.19 -10.85
C ILE A 192 5.93 6.07 -11.58
N LEU A 193 6.57 5.35 -12.48
CA LEU A 193 5.92 4.26 -13.21
C LEU A 193 5.35 3.17 -12.29
N PRO A 194 6.13 2.58 -11.35
CA PRO A 194 5.56 1.63 -10.40
C PRO A 194 4.51 2.26 -9.48
N ALA A 195 4.63 3.53 -9.10
CA ALA A 195 3.58 4.21 -8.33
C ALA A 195 2.25 4.26 -9.10
N LEU A 196 2.28 4.64 -10.38
CA LEU A 196 1.09 4.67 -11.24
C LEU A 196 0.51 3.27 -11.47
N PHE A 197 1.37 2.26 -11.69
CA PHE A 197 0.92 0.89 -11.82
C PHE A 197 0.20 0.39 -10.57
N LEU A 198 0.80 0.58 -9.38
CA LEU A 198 0.20 0.20 -8.10
C LEU A 198 -1.11 0.94 -7.83
N LEU A 199 -1.16 2.23 -8.16
CA LEU A 199 -2.38 3.03 -8.08
C LEU A 199 -3.48 2.46 -8.99
N THR A 200 -3.16 2.14 -10.24
CA THR A 200 -4.12 1.56 -11.19
C THR A 200 -4.68 0.23 -10.68
N VAL A 201 -3.82 -0.63 -10.13
CA VAL A 201 -4.27 -1.90 -9.52
C VAL A 201 -5.14 -1.64 -8.28
N ALA A 202 -4.77 -0.69 -7.42
CA ALA A 202 -5.56 -0.34 -6.25
C ALA A 202 -6.96 0.19 -6.64
N LEU A 203 -7.04 1.04 -7.67
CA LEU A 203 -8.31 1.54 -8.21
C LEU A 203 -9.17 0.43 -8.80
N GLY A 204 -8.56 -0.63 -9.32
CA GLY A 204 -9.27 -1.82 -9.78
C GLY A 204 -9.91 -2.63 -8.64
N PHE A 205 -9.51 -2.41 -7.37
CA PHE A 205 -10.23 -2.92 -6.20
C PHE A 205 -11.34 -2.00 -5.75
N TYR A 206 -11.03 -0.71 -5.62
CA TYR A 206 -12.01 0.26 -5.13
C TYR A 206 -11.66 1.69 -5.62
N GLU A 207 -12.61 2.34 -6.26
CA GLU A 207 -12.43 3.66 -6.88
C GLU A 207 -12.06 4.76 -5.88
N SER A 208 -12.53 4.66 -4.64
CA SER A 208 -12.24 5.65 -3.59
C SER A 208 -10.76 5.71 -3.18
N PHE A 209 -9.95 4.72 -3.58
CA PHE A 209 -8.51 4.76 -3.34
C PHE A 209 -7.80 5.92 -4.06
N MET A 210 -8.40 6.50 -5.10
CA MET A 210 -7.89 7.74 -5.69
C MET A 210 -7.83 8.86 -4.64
N ILE A 211 -8.90 9.03 -3.88
CA ILE A 211 -8.97 10.08 -2.84
C ILE A 211 -7.95 9.79 -1.74
N VAL A 212 -7.86 8.53 -1.29
CA VAL A 212 -6.88 8.12 -0.26
C VAL A 212 -5.45 8.42 -0.72
N TYR A 213 -5.12 8.08 -1.98
CA TYR A 213 -3.81 8.35 -2.56
C TYR A 213 -3.51 9.86 -2.63
N LEU A 214 -4.43 10.65 -3.18
CA LEU A 214 -4.25 12.11 -3.32
C LEU A 214 -4.07 12.78 -1.95
N MET A 215 -4.89 12.41 -0.96
CA MET A 215 -4.78 12.94 0.40
C MET A 215 -3.47 12.53 1.07
N ALA A 216 -3.03 11.29 0.89
CA ALA A 216 -1.76 10.82 1.41
C ALA A 216 -0.57 11.55 0.77
N VAL A 217 -0.55 11.72 -0.55
CA VAL A 217 0.51 12.47 -1.25
C VAL A 217 0.53 13.94 -0.82
N LEU A 218 -0.65 14.57 -0.69
CA LEU A 218 -0.76 15.96 -0.20
C LEU A 218 -0.22 16.06 1.22
N MET A 219 -0.59 15.15 2.13
CA MET A 219 -0.09 15.12 3.50
C MET A 219 1.43 14.94 3.53
N VAL A 220 1.96 14.01 2.75
CA VAL A 220 3.41 13.78 2.61
C VAL A 220 4.11 15.06 2.16
N PHE A 221 3.60 15.71 1.12
CA PHE A 221 4.16 16.95 0.59
C PHE A 221 4.17 18.08 1.64
N LEU A 222 3.06 18.29 2.34
CA LEU A 222 2.95 19.29 3.39
C LEU A 222 3.92 19.02 4.55
N LEU A 223 4.03 17.76 4.97
CA LEU A 223 4.93 17.37 6.05
C LEU A 223 6.40 17.55 5.68
N ILE A 224 6.81 17.22 4.46
CA ILE A 224 8.17 17.50 3.96
C ILE A 224 8.45 19.01 4.04
N ARG A 225 7.54 19.85 3.56
CA ARG A 225 7.70 21.32 3.60
C ARG A 225 7.80 21.86 5.02
N LEU A 226 7.02 21.32 5.95
CA LEU A 226 7.05 21.74 7.36
C LEU A 226 8.35 21.30 8.07
N LEU A 227 8.85 20.11 7.74
CA LEU A 227 10.10 19.60 8.30
C LEU A 227 11.31 20.38 7.78
N ASP A 228 11.36 20.67 6.49
CA ASP A 228 12.42 21.48 5.87
C ASP A 228 12.46 22.89 6.47
N LYS A 229 11.30 23.53 6.66
CA LYS A 229 11.23 24.87 7.26
C LYS A 229 11.76 24.90 8.70
N LYS A 230 11.53 23.82 9.49
CA LYS A 230 12.10 23.71 10.85
C LYS A 230 13.62 23.55 10.85
N GLU A 231 14.22 22.91 9.87
CA GLU A 231 15.68 22.81 9.77
C GLU A 231 16.32 24.16 9.40
N TYR A 232 15.70 24.94 8.51
CA TYR A 232 16.15 26.28 8.18
C TYR A 232 16.06 27.24 9.38
N SER A 233 14.96 27.18 10.15
CA SER A 233 14.78 28.03 11.34
C SER A 233 15.71 27.70 12.51
N LYS A 234 16.31 26.52 12.54
CA LYS A 234 17.33 26.15 13.56
C LYS A 234 18.75 26.54 13.17
N LYS A 235 18.98 26.84 11.90
CA LYS A 235 20.30 27.25 11.36
C LYS A 235 20.46 28.78 11.21
N ALA A 236 19.36 29.52 11.35
CA ALA A 236 19.32 30.99 11.44
C ALA A 236 19.32 31.47 12.91
#